data_739718b0af9a473772e962b2f9cea9c9
#
_entry.id   739718b0af9a473772e962b2f9cea9c9
#
_cell.length_a   1.000
_cell.length_b   1.000
_cell.length_c   1.000
_cell.angle_alpha   90.00
_cell.angle_beta   90.00
_cell.angle_gamma   90.00
#
_symmetry.space_group_name_H-M   'P 1'
#
loop_
_entity.id
_entity.type
_entity.pdbx_description
1 polymer ?
#
loop_
_entity_poly.entity_id
_entity_poly.type
_entity_poly.pdbx_seq_one_letter_code
_entity_poly.pdbx_strand_id
1 'polypeptide(L)'
;MTAEIRIGVGGMTCANCSARVERVLRRLPGVIDASVNLATETAMVHYLPAMVQPTAIAEAIQEAGYEPQLPAGEAEKGTAATATVELAAQDTPGTGDPGLGHDLRLAAAFTLPLLLLSMGPMLCPTLHHWLENHLGWRAQGLLQFVLAAPVYFWAGQRFLRHGWAEMRTLSPGMSSLVMLGGGAAFAYSTLALVAPGLFPPGTAHFYFEAAAVIVSLILLGKWLEGRAKGRTSAAIRRLVELRPQTARVVREGRELDIPTQAIVLGDLVLARPGERIATDGEVERGESWVDESMLTGEPLPVPRGPGGKEGGGTLNQTGVLYFRATRLGADTVLAQIIRMVQEAQAEKPPIQALADRIAAVFVPGVMALALVTFAVWLLVGPAPALNYA
;
A
#
# COMPACT_ATOMS: atom_id res chain seq x y z
N MET A 1 -28.95 10.07 -10.40
CA MET A 1 -27.63 10.42 -10.97
C MET A 1 -26.60 9.64 -10.22
N THR A 2 -25.70 8.94 -10.91
CA THR A 2 -24.58 8.21 -10.33
C THR A 2 -23.42 9.17 -10.12
N ALA A 3 -22.72 9.07 -9.00
CA ALA A 3 -21.50 9.82 -8.72
C ALA A 3 -20.31 8.84 -8.62
N GLU A 4 -19.13 9.35 -8.88
CA GLU A 4 -17.86 8.62 -8.74
C GLU A 4 -17.01 9.32 -7.71
N ILE A 5 -16.41 8.55 -6.79
CA ILE A 5 -15.46 9.06 -5.83
C ILE A 5 -14.20 8.20 -5.84
N ARG A 6 -13.04 8.84 -5.70
CA ARG A 6 -11.74 8.21 -5.50
C ARG A 6 -11.28 8.46 -4.07
N ILE A 7 -11.04 7.37 -3.32
CA ILE A 7 -10.63 7.41 -1.92
C ILE A 7 -9.26 6.73 -1.82
N GLY A 8 -8.28 7.39 -1.18
CA GLY A 8 -7.04 6.74 -0.79
C GLY A 8 -7.30 5.67 0.26
N VAL A 9 -6.66 4.52 0.16
CA VAL A 9 -6.81 3.40 1.09
C VAL A 9 -5.44 2.95 1.58
N GLY A 10 -5.02 3.49 2.72
CA GLY A 10 -3.75 3.13 3.33
C GLY A 10 -3.77 1.76 4.00
N GLY A 11 -2.60 1.12 4.11
CA GLY A 11 -2.44 -0.15 4.80
C GLY A 11 -2.76 -1.40 3.98
N MET A 12 -3.04 -1.27 2.69
CA MET A 12 -3.20 -2.42 1.79
C MET A 12 -1.83 -2.99 1.41
N THR A 13 -1.54 -4.20 1.85
CA THR A 13 -0.23 -4.86 1.60
C THR A 13 -0.30 -6.05 0.65
N CYS A 14 -1.50 -6.46 0.23
CA CYS A 14 -1.68 -7.65 -0.60
C CYS A 14 -2.97 -7.55 -1.44
N ALA A 15 -3.06 -8.36 -2.50
CA ALA A 15 -4.24 -8.40 -3.36
C ALA A 15 -5.50 -8.89 -2.62
N ASN A 16 -5.36 -9.73 -1.59
CA ASN A 16 -6.49 -10.08 -0.72
C ASN A 16 -7.01 -8.86 0.05
N CYS A 17 -6.14 -7.90 0.40
CA CYS A 17 -6.53 -6.65 1.04
C CYS A 17 -7.41 -5.82 0.09
N SER A 18 -6.96 -5.60 -1.15
CA SER A 18 -7.74 -4.84 -2.15
C SER A 18 -9.05 -5.54 -2.49
N ALA A 19 -9.05 -6.87 -2.68
CA ALA A 19 -10.26 -7.66 -2.93
C ALA A 19 -11.24 -7.62 -1.74
N ARG A 20 -10.75 -7.49 -0.52
CA ARG A 20 -11.57 -7.34 0.68
C ARG A 20 -12.24 -5.97 0.73
N VAL A 21 -11.48 -4.89 0.53
CA VAL A 21 -12.03 -3.53 0.47
C VAL A 21 -13.10 -3.46 -0.61
N GLU A 22 -12.81 -3.97 -1.81
CA GLU A 22 -13.73 -4.02 -2.93
C GLU A 22 -15.03 -4.78 -2.59
N ARG A 23 -14.93 -5.93 -1.92
CA ARG A 23 -16.07 -6.73 -1.47
C ARG A 23 -16.91 -6.00 -0.40
N VAL A 24 -16.28 -5.31 0.53
CA VAL A 24 -16.97 -4.54 1.58
C VAL A 24 -17.70 -3.37 0.93
N LEU A 25 -17.06 -2.64 0.02
CA LEU A 25 -17.66 -1.51 -0.68
C LEU A 25 -18.83 -1.93 -1.56
N ARG A 26 -18.73 -3.03 -2.30
CA ARG A 26 -19.85 -3.55 -3.12
C ARG A 26 -21.04 -4.05 -2.31
N ARG A 27 -20.88 -4.32 -1.01
CA ARG A 27 -21.98 -4.70 -0.10
C ARG A 27 -22.74 -3.51 0.48
N LEU A 28 -22.20 -2.31 0.37
CA LEU A 28 -22.87 -1.11 0.87
C LEU A 28 -24.10 -0.78 0.02
N PRO A 29 -25.27 -0.58 0.63
CA PRO A 29 -26.46 -0.11 -0.06
C PRO A 29 -26.20 1.24 -0.74
N GLY A 30 -26.42 1.33 -2.05
CA GLY A 30 -26.17 2.55 -2.84
C GLY A 30 -24.84 2.57 -3.58
N VAL A 31 -23.94 1.62 -3.36
CA VAL A 31 -22.75 1.41 -4.21
C VAL A 31 -23.14 0.54 -5.39
N ILE A 32 -22.85 1.01 -6.61
CA ILE A 32 -23.15 0.31 -7.86
C ILE A 32 -21.97 -0.58 -8.24
N ASP A 33 -20.77 -0.02 -8.20
CA ASP A 33 -19.52 -0.73 -8.46
C ASP A 33 -18.37 -0.11 -7.66
N ALA A 34 -17.39 -0.94 -7.32
CA ALA A 34 -16.17 -0.52 -6.66
C ALA A 34 -14.97 -1.27 -7.23
N SER A 35 -13.93 -0.56 -7.53
CA SER A 35 -12.64 -1.09 -7.99
C SER A 35 -11.52 -0.55 -7.10
N VAL A 36 -10.66 -1.45 -6.64
CA VAL A 36 -9.58 -1.10 -5.70
C VAL A 36 -8.23 -1.44 -6.32
N ASN A 37 -7.42 -0.41 -6.49
CA ASN A 37 -6.07 -0.52 -7.03
C ASN A 37 -5.05 -0.58 -5.89
N LEU A 38 -4.37 -1.72 -5.77
CA LEU A 38 -3.33 -1.94 -4.76
C LEU A 38 -2.04 -1.15 -5.05
N ALA A 39 -1.73 -0.88 -6.32
CA ALA A 39 -0.47 -0.23 -6.68
C ALA A 39 -0.50 1.28 -6.42
N THR A 40 -1.68 1.89 -6.59
CA THR A 40 -1.91 3.31 -6.30
C THR A 40 -2.54 3.53 -4.93
N GLU A 41 -2.85 2.45 -4.20
CA GLU A 41 -3.54 2.50 -2.91
C GLU A 41 -4.84 3.33 -2.94
N THR A 42 -5.62 3.18 -4.02
CA THR A 42 -6.87 3.93 -4.22
C THR A 42 -8.05 3.00 -4.48
N ALA A 43 -9.20 3.36 -3.94
CA ALA A 43 -10.51 2.80 -4.26
C ALA A 43 -11.29 3.78 -5.15
N MET A 44 -11.79 3.31 -6.29
CA MET A 44 -12.72 4.02 -7.14
C MET A 44 -14.11 3.44 -6.91
N VAL A 45 -15.07 4.29 -6.52
CA VAL A 45 -16.41 3.85 -6.11
C VAL A 45 -17.46 4.61 -6.91
N HIS A 46 -18.29 3.87 -7.65
CA HIS A 46 -19.47 4.39 -8.30
C HIS A 46 -20.69 4.19 -7.39
N TYR A 47 -21.34 5.26 -6.99
CA TYR A 47 -22.39 5.21 -5.98
C TYR A 47 -23.56 6.14 -6.29
N LEU A 48 -24.66 5.96 -5.56
CA LEU A 48 -25.85 6.83 -5.62
C LEU A 48 -25.80 7.80 -4.42
N PRO A 49 -25.55 9.11 -4.63
CA PRO A 49 -25.47 10.11 -3.54
C PRO A 49 -26.74 10.23 -2.69
N ALA A 50 -27.88 9.84 -3.25
CA ALA A 50 -29.14 9.80 -2.53
C ALA A 50 -29.23 8.67 -1.48
N MET A 51 -28.36 7.64 -1.57
CA MET A 51 -28.43 6.44 -0.73
C MET A 51 -27.21 6.28 0.18
N VAL A 52 -26.03 6.72 -0.27
CA VAL A 52 -24.78 6.59 0.51
C VAL A 52 -23.95 7.85 0.39
N GLN A 53 -23.36 8.28 1.50
CA GLN A 53 -22.47 9.44 1.54
C GLN A 53 -20.99 8.98 1.50
N PRO A 54 -20.06 9.84 1.03
CA PRO A 54 -18.62 9.56 1.05
C PRO A 54 -18.07 9.17 2.41
N THR A 55 -18.61 9.72 3.48
CA THR A 55 -18.26 9.40 4.87
C THR A 55 -18.58 7.94 5.22
N ALA A 56 -19.74 7.44 4.81
CA ALA A 56 -20.13 6.05 5.04
C ALA A 56 -19.24 5.06 4.23
N ILE A 57 -18.79 5.46 3.04
CA ILE A 57 -17.82 4.68 2.24
C ILE A 57 -16.47 4.62 2.97
N ALA A 58 -16.01 5.75 3.53
CA ALA A 58 -14.79 5.81 4.32
C ALA A 58 -14.90 4.97 5.62
N GLU A 59 -16.00 5.05 6.34
CA GLU A 59 -16.26 4.24 7.54
C GLU A 59 -16.21 2.74 7.23
N ALA A 60 -16.78 2.31 6.11
CA ALA A 60 -16.74 0.91 5.71
C ALA A 60 -15.30 0.44 5.37
N ILE A 61 -14.46 1.29 4.79
CA ILE A 61 -13.04 1.02 4.58
C ILE A 61 -12.33 0.90 5.94
N GLN A 62 -12.64 1.77 6.88
CA GLN A 62 -12.06 1.74 8.22
C GLN A 62 -12.50 0.50 9.02
N GLU A 63 -13.77 0.11 8.96
CA GLU A 63 -14.28 -1.13 9.56
C GLU A 63 -13.63 -2.39 8.94
N ALA A 64 -13.29 -2.33 7.65
CA ALA A 64 -12.50 -3.37 7.00
C ALA A 64 -11.04 -3.46 7.50
N GLY A 65 -10.59 -2.50 8.34
CA GLY A 65 -9.25 -2.46 8.93
C GLY A 65 -8.22 -1.70 8.12
N TYR A 66 -8.66 -0.78 7.24
CA TYR A 66 -7.79 0.05 6.41
C TYR A 66 -7.99 1.53 6.69
N GLU A 67 -7.02 2.37 6.32
CA GLU A 67 -7.05 3.81 6.56
C GLU A 67 -7.61 4.56 5.33
N PRO A 68 -8.85 5.07 5.37
CA PRO A 68 -9.41 5.85 4.29
C PRO A 68 -8.82 7.27 4.30
N GLN A 69 -8.45 7.77 3.12
CA GLN A 69 -8.03 9.14 2.90
C GLN A 69 -9.03 9.81 1.93
N LEU A 70 -9.95 10.60 2.50
CA LEU A 70 -10.90 11.37 1.71
C LEU A 70 -10.20 12.57 1.05
N PRO A 71 -10.55 12.94 -0.19
CA PRO A 71 -10.04 14.14 -0.81
C PRO A 71 -10.46 15.38 0.01
N ALA A 72 -9.47 16.25 0.29
CA ALA A 72 -9.71 17.49 1.03
C ALA A 72 -10.58 18.42 0.17
N GLY A 73 -11.88 18.53 0.49
CA GLY A 73 -12.81 19.44 -0.21
C GLY A 73 -14.25 18.97 -0.33
N GLU A 74 -14.58 17.73 -0.05
CA GLU A 74 -15.95 17.19 -0.22
C GLU A 74 -16.77 17.05 1.08
N ALA A 75 -16.30 17.61 2.20
CA ALA A 75 -17.13 17.70 3.40
C ALA A 75 -18.26 18.74 3.28
N GLU A 76 -18.19 19.69 2.32
CA GLU A 76 -19.23 20.69 2.05
C GLU A 76 -19.27 21.06 0.57
N LYS A 77 -20.38 20.71 -0.09
CA LYS A 77 -20.91 21.12 -1.40
C LYS A 77 -20.78 20.11 -2.53
N GLY A 78 -21.95 19.52 -2.81
CA GLY A 78 -22.20 18.85 -4.08
C GLY A 78 -22.13 19.81 -5.25
N THR A 79 -21.09 19.68 -6.03
CA THR A 79 -21.08 20.07 -7.44
C THR A 79 -20.00 19.25 -8.16
N ALA A 80 -20.45 18.41 -9.05
CA ALA A 80 -19.61 17.54 -9.87
C ALA A 80 -18.72 18.35 -10.80
N ALA A 81 -17.51 17.87 -10.99
CA ALA A 81 -16.71 17.94 -12.24
C ALA A 81 -15.25 18.39 -12.16
N THR A 82 -14.62 18.66 -10.99
CA THR A 82 -13.24 19.19 -11.06
C THR A 82 -12.23 18.50 -10.13
N ALA A 83 -12.63 17.50 -9.36
CA ALA A 83 -11.78 16.89 -8.31
C ALA A 83 -10.78 15.82 -8.79
N THR A 84 -10.75 15.48 -10.08
CA THR A 84 -10.01 14.29 -10.57
C THR A 84 -8.50 14.47 -10.74
N VAL A 85 -7.96 15.67 -10.60
CA VAL A 85 -6.54 15.96 -10.90
C VAL A 85 -5.72 16.36 -9.67
N GLU A 86 -6.34 16.82 -8.58
CA GLU A 86 -5.61 17.31 -7.39
C GLU A 86 -4.97 16.21 -6.52
N LEU A 87 -5.47 14.97 -6.58
CA LEU A 87 -4.92 13.87 -5.78
C LEU A 87 -3.56 13.32 -6.29
N ALA A 88 -3.13 13.72 -7.48
CA ALA A 88 -1.82 13.30 -7.99
C ALA A 88 -0.66 14.16 -7.47
N ALA A 89 -0.95 15.31 -6.84
CA ALA A 89 0.06 16.27 -6.40
C ALA A 89 0.23 16.35 -4.86
N GLN A 90 -0.63 15.69 -4.08
CA GLN A 90 -0.43 15.63 -2.65
C GLN A 90 0.44 14.43 -2.30
N ASP A 91 1.60 14.73 -1.73
CA ASP A 91 2.60 13.87 -1.12
C ASP A 91 2.06 12.52 -0.58
N THR A 92 1.85 11.56 -1.47
CA THR A 92 1.94 10.18 -1.07
C THR A 92 3.41 9.81 -1.15
N PRO A 93 4.07 9.56 -0.01
CA PRO A 93 5.42 9.07 -0.04
C PRO A 93 5.40 7.73 -0.81
N GLY A 94 5.89 7.74 -2.02
CA GLY A 94 6.03 6.53 -2.83
C GLY A 94 7.20 5.69 -2.38
N THR A 95 7.24 5.41 -1.14
CA THR A 95 8.07 4.41 -0.48
C THR A 95 7.12 3.71 0.46
N GLY A 96 6.98 2.39 0.31
CA GLY A 96 6.11 1.59 1.15
C GLY A 96 6.08 2.08 2.60
N ASP A 97 4.96 1.86 3.26
CA ASP A 97 4.61 2.27 4.61
C ASP A 97 5.85 2.72 5.42
N PRO A 98 6.00 4.01 5.77
CA PRO A 98 7.22 4.51 6.42
C PRO A 98 7.51 3.80 7.75
N GLY A 99 6.50 3.20 8.38
CA GLY A 99 6.62 2.36 9.56
C GLY A 99 7.29 1.00 9.28
N LEU A 100 7.16 0.46 8.06
CA LEU A 100 7.62 -0.89 7.76
C LEU A 100 9.14 -1.07 7.92
N GLY A 101 9.92 -0.06 7.55
CA GLY A 101 11.37 -0.06 7.74
C GLY A 101 11.79 0.03 9.21
N HIS A 102 11.00 0.73 10.03
CA HIS A 102 11.21 0.81 11.47
C HIS A 102 10.87 -0.54 12.13
N ASP A 103 9.70 -1.12 11.79
CA ASP A 103 9.25 -2.41 12.32
C ASP A 103 10.23 -3.53 11.98
N LEU A 104 10.76 -3.54 10.74
CA LEU A 104 11.78 -4.50 10.32
C LEU A 104 13.08 -4.36 11.11
N ARG A 105 13.56 -3.12 11.34
CA ARG A 105 14.77 -2.89 12.14
C ARG A 105 14.57 -3.33 13.59
N LEU A 106 13.42 -3.01 14.17
CA LEU A 106 13.05 -3.47 15.51
C LEU A 106 13.00 -5.01 15.55
N ALA A 107 12.27 -5.63 14.61
CA ALA A 107 12.18 -7.08 14.52
C ALA A 107 13.57 -7.74 14.40
N ALA A 108 14.44 -7.24 13.52
CA ALA A 108 15.80 -7.76 13.34
C ALA A 108 16.66 -7.60 14.60
N ALA A 109 16.59 -6.44 15.27
CA ALA A 109 17.38 -6.16 16.47
C ALA A 109 17.07 -7.12 17.62
N PHE A 110 15.83 -7.60 17.74
CA PHE A 110 15.43 -8.54 18.78
C PHE A 110 15.46 -10.01 18.33
N THR A 111 15.15 -10.30 17.06
CA THR A 111 15.13 -11.67 16.56
C THR A 111 16.54 -12.25 16.38
N LEU A 112 17.53 -11.44 15.96
CA LEU A 112 18.90 -11.94 15.82
C LEU A 112 19.52 -12.43 17.14
N PRO A 113 19.48 -11.67 18.25
CA PRO A 113 19.92 -12.17 19.54
C PRO A 113 19.11 -13.38 20.02
N LEU A 114 17.79 -13.38 19.77
CA LEU A 114 16.91 -14.50 20.12
C LEU A 114 17.32 -15.78 19.40
N LEU A 115 17.62 -15.70 18.09
CA LEU A 115 18.11 -16.84 17.31
C LEU A 115 19.46 -17.34 17.81
N LEU A 116 20.37 -16.42 18.16
CA LEU A 116 21.66 -16.80 18.74
C LEU A 116 21.47 -17.51 20.08
N LEU A 117 20.52 -17.08 20.88
CA LEU A 117 20.23 -17.71 22.19
C LEU A 117 19.57 -19.08 22.01
N SER A 118 18.64 -19.24 21.05
CA SER A 118 17.87 -20.48 20.83
C SER A 118 18.65 -21.52 20.03
N MET A 119 19.24 -21.10 18.88
CA MET A 119 19.93 -22.01 17.96
C MET A 119 21.46 -22.03 18.12
N GLY A 120 22.03 -21.01 18.75
CA GLY A 120 23.47 -20.93 19.00
C GLY A 120 24.05 -22.13 19.75
N PRO A 121 23.39 -22.64 20.80
CA PRO A 121 23.80 -23.86 21.52
C PRO A 121 23.93 -25.10 20.63
N MET A 122 23.08 -25.20 19.59
CA MET A 122 23.12 -26.31 18.62
C MET A 122 24.34 -26.24 17.69
N LEU A 123 24.77 -25.01 17.36
CA LEU A 123 25.89 -24.75 16.45
C LEU A 123 27.23 -24.69 17.15
N CYS A 124 27.25 -24.32 18.44
CA CYS A 124 28.48 -24.12 19.23
C CYS A 124 28.37 -24.78 20.60
N PRO A 125 29.01 -25.97 20.81
CA PRO A 125 28.94 -26.69 22.07
C PRO A 125 29.49 -25.90 23.29
N THR A 126 30.46 -25.02 23.09
CA THR A 126 30.98 -24.14 24.12
C THR A 126 29.95 -23.14 24.63
N LEU A 127 29.11 -22.62 23.74
CA LEU A 127 28.01 -21.72 24.09
C LEU A 127 26.90 -22.47 24.85
N HIS A 128 26.65 -23.74 24.48
CA HIS A 128 25.69 -24.60 25.17
C HIS A 128 26.09 -24.80 26.64
N HIS A 129 27.32 -25.23 26.88
CA HIS A 129 27.84 -25.43 28.25
C HIS A 129 27.89 -24.13 29.06
N TRP A 130 28.22 -22.99 28.41
CA TRP A 130 28.23 -21.70 29.08
C TRP A 130 26.81 -21.26 29.51
N LEU A 131 25.82 -21.44 28.63
CA LEU A 131 24.41 -21.09 28.90
C LEU A 131 23.82 -22.01 29.98
N GLU A 132 24.08 -23.31 29.95
CA GLU A 132 23.62 -24.25 30.98
C GLU A 132 24.22 -23.95 32.36
N ASN A 133 25.50 -23.58 32.41
CA ASN A 133 26.19 -23.31 33.68
C ASN A 133 25.82 -21.96 34.28
N HIS A 134 25.45 -20.95 33.48
CA HIS A 134 25.24 -19.58 33.97
C HIS A 134 23.76 -19.14 33.88
N LEU A 135 23.00 -19.65 32.94
CA LEU A 135 21.57 -19.36 32.81
C LEU A 135 20.76 -20.65 32.98
N GLY A 136 20.09 -20.77 34.14
CA GLY A 136 19.12 -21.85 34.30
C GLY A 136 17.97 -21.80 33.29
N TRP A 137 17.33 -22.93 33.06
CA TRP A 137 16.23 -23.08 32.09
C TRP A 137 15.16 -21.94 32.12
N ARG A 138 14.75 -21.52 33.33
CA ARG A 138 13.78 -20.41 33.52
C ARG A 138 14.33 -19.07 33.07
N ALA A 139 15.62 -18.80 33.33
CA ALA A 139 16.22 -17.53 32.93
C ALA A 139 16.37 -17.43 31.40
N GLN A 140 16.72 -18.55 30.75
CA GLN A 140 16.75 -18.63 29.29
C GLN A 140 15.36 -18.39 28.68
N GLY A 141 14.31 -19.04 29.22
CA GLY A 141 12.92 -18.84 28.77
C GLY A 141 12.44 -17.41 28.98
N LEU A 142 12.76 -16.77 30.12
CA LEU A 142 12.42 -15.39 30.39
C LEU A 142 13.13 -14.42 29.42
N LEU A 143 14.40 -14.65 29.14
CA LEU A 143 15.17 -13.85 28.18
C LEU A 143 14.59 -13.97 26.76
N GLN A 144 14.26 -15.21 26.34
CA GLN A 144 13.59 -15.44 25.05
C GLN A 144 12.23 -14.75 24.99
N PHE A 145 11.42 -14.81 26.06
CA PHE A 145 10.15 -14.10 26.15
C PHE A 145 10.33 -12.58 25.99
N VAL A 146 11.27 -11.97 26.71
CA VAL A 146 11.55 -10.53 26.65
C VAL A 146 12.02 -10.10 25.26
N LEU A 147 12.79 -10.94 24.57
CA LEU A 147 13.25 -10.67 23.20
C LEU A 147 12.14 -10.88 22.16
N ALA A 148 11.28 -11.88 22.33
CA ALA A 148 10.22 -12.20 21.37
C ALA A 148 9.00 -11.25 21.48
N ALA A 149 8.65 -10.79 22.68
CA ALA A 149 7.48 -9.97 22.93
C ALA A 149 7.46 -8.67 22.10
N PRO A 150 8.53 -7.86 22.01
CA PRO A 150 8.55 -6.68 21.15
C PRO A 150 8.36 -7.01 19.67
N VAL A 151 8.91 -8.13 19.22
CA VAL A 151 8.78 -8.55 17.81
C VAL A 151 7.33 -8.92 17.52
N TYR A 152 6.72 -9.75 18.35
CA TYR A 152 5.37 -10.26 18.10
C TYR A 152 4.30 -9.19 18.30
N PHE A 153 4.35 -8.41 19.41
CA PHE A 153 3.31 -7.46 19.76
C PHE A 153 3.47 -6.06 19.17
N TRP A 154 4.71 -5.57 18.96
CA TRP A 154 4.96 -4.25 18.36
C TRP A 154 5.24 -4.33 16.87
N ALA A 155 6.31 -4.98 16.46
CA ALA A 155 6.64 -5.11 15.05
C ALA A 155 5.57 -5.90 14.28
N GLY A 156 4.97 -6.92 14.91
CA GLY A 156 3.89 -7.75 14.39
C GLY A 156 2.48 -7.16 14.51
N GLN A 157 2.30 -5.99 15.15
CA GLN A 157 1.00 -5.42 15.47
C GLN A 157 0.05 -5.34 14.26
N ARG A 158 0.58 -5.01 13.08
CA ARG A 158 -0.20 -4.97 11.83
C ARG A 158 -0.83 -6.31 11.49
N PHE A 159 -0.09 -7.42 11.67
CA PHE A 159 -0.60 -8.77 11.41
C PHE A 159 -1.65 -9.18 12.45
N LEU A 160 -1.49 -8.75 13.70
CA LEU A 160 -2.48 -9.01 14.75
C LEU A 160 -3.79 -8.28 14.46
N ARG A 161 -3.75 -7.00 14.10
CA ARG A 161 -4.93 -6.20 13.77
C ARG A 161 -5.64 -6.74 12.52
N HIS A 162 -4.91 -6.96 11.44
CA HIS A 162 -5.47 -7.48 10.19
C HIS A 162 -5.96 -8.92 10.35
N GLY A 163 -5.19 -9.80 11.03
CA GLY A 163 -5.60 -11.17 11.29
C GLY A 163 -6.88 -11.26 12.11
N TRP A 164 -7.02 -10.42 13.14
CA TRP A 164 -8.26 -10.33 13.91
C TRP A 164 -9.45 -9.88 13.07
N ALA A 165 -9.26 -8.88 12.22
CA ALA A 165 -10.29 -8.40 11.31
C ALA A 165 -10.66 -9.46 10.27
N GLU A 166 -9.68 -10.22 9.72
CA GLU A 166 -9.90 -11.37 8.82
C GLU A 166 -10.74 -12.47 9.48
N MET A 167 -10.46 -12.79 10.73
CA MET A 167 -11.21 -13.79 11.51
C MET A 167 -12.66 -13.36 11.75
N ARG A 168 -12.89 -12.10 12.16
CA ARG A 168 -14.24 -11.55 12.38
C ARG A 168 -15.11 -11.58 11.13
N THR A 169 -14.52 -11.38 9.95
CA THR A 169 -15.26 -11.36 8.67
C THR A 169 -15.32 -12.73 7.99
N LEU A 170 -14.89 -13.81 8.70
CA LEU A 170 -14.87 -15.19 8.18
C LEU A 170 -14.16 -15.29 6.82
N SER A 171 -13.13 -14.48 6.63
CA SER A 171 -12.28 -14.50 5.42
C SER A 171 -10.80 -14.59 5.83
N PRO A 172 -10.37 -15.73 6.43
CA PRO A 172 -9.01 -15.90 6.90
C PRO A 172 -8.01 -15.82 5.74
N GLY A 173 -6.93 -15.08 5.97
CA GLY A 173 -5.85 -14.86 5.04
C GLY A 173 -4.48 -15.08 5.67
N MET A 174 -3.44 -14.54 5.04
CA MET A 174 -2.07 -14.66 5.52
C MET A 174 -1.91 -14.05 6.94
N SER A 175 -2.55 -12.92 7.23
CA SER A 175 -2.44 -12.27 8.53
C SER A 175 -3.05 -13.12 9.65
N SER A 176 -4.14 -13.83 9.37
CA SER A 176 -4.76 -14.77 10.29
C SER A 176 -3.83 -15.94 10.63
N LEU A 177 -3.10 -16.49 9.64
CA LEU A 177 -2.12 -17.56 9.87
C LEU A 177 -0.97 -17.09 10.74
N VAL A 178 -0.44 -15.90 10.48
CA VAL A 178 0.65 -15.31 11.27
C VAL A 178 0.21 -15.06 12.70
N MET A 179 -1.00 -14.50 12.87
CA MET A 179 -1.58 -14.22 14.19
C MET A 179 -1.80 -15.51 14.98
N LEU A 180 -2.41 -16.53 14.38
CA LEU A 180 -2.73 -17.77 15.07
C LEU A 180 -1.50 -18.64 15.28
N GLY A 181 -0.66 -18.85 14.26
CA GLY A 181 0.52 -19.69 14.35
C GLY A 181 1.58 -19.09 15.28
N GLY A 182 1.91 -17.80 15.10
CA GLY A 182 2.81 -17.09 16.00
C GLY A 182 2.23 -16.97 17.41
N GLY A 183 0.92 -16.72 17.53
CA GLY A 183 0.21 -16.67 18.81
C GLY A 183 0.21 -18.00 19.56
N ALA A 184 -0.01 -19.10 18.87
CA ALA A 184 0.04 -20.45 19.46
C ALA A 184 1.44 -20.77 19.98
N ALA A 185 2.48 -20.50 19.16
CA ALA A 185 3.87 -20.70 19.56
C ALA A 185 4.25 -19.83 20.78
N PHE A 186 3.84 -18.56 20.79
CA PHE A 186 4.10 -17.64 21.88
C PHE A 186 3.35 -18.03 23.15
N ALA A 187 2.05 -18.38 23.03
CA ALA A 187 1.22 -18.79 24.16
C ALA A 187 1.69 -20.11 24.78
N TYR A 188 2.01 -21.11 23.95
CA TYR A 188 2.58 -22.39 24.39
C TYR A 188 3.87 -22.16 25.19
N SER A 189 4.81 -21.39 24.64
CA SER A 189 6.09 -21.10 25.27
C SER A 189 5.94 -20.34 26.58
N THR A 190 4.97 -19.42 26.63
CA THR A 190 4.64 -18.69 27.87
C THR A 190 4.04 -19.63 28.91
N LEU A 191 3.15 -20.55 28.51
CA LEU A 191 2.60 -21.56 29.41
C LEU A 191 3.69 -22.50 29.92
N ALA A 192 4.59 -22.95 29.06
CA ALA A 192 5.72 -23.78 29.44
C ALA A 192 6.63 -23.07 30.46
N LEU A 193 6.84 -21.76 30.29
CA LEU A 193 7.67 -20.95 31.23
C LEU A 193 7.01 -20.74 32.58
N VAL A 194 5.69 -20.41 32.58
CA VAL A 194 4.96 -20.06 33.83
C VAL A 194 4.50 -21.28 34.60
N ALA A 195 4.03 -22.31 33.89
CA ALA A 195 3.47 -23.51 34.48
C ALA A 195 4.11 -24.81 33.94
N PRO A 196 5.41 -25.01 34.12
CA PRO A 196 6.12 -26.18 33.58
C PRO A 196 5.58 -27.51 34.12
N GLY A 197 4.93 -27.51 35.30
CA GLY A 197 4.29 -28.68 35.86
C GLY A 197 3.11 -29.25 35.10
N LEU A 198 2.55 -28.50 34.13
CA LEU A 198 1.52 -28.99 33.20
C LEU A 198 2.10 -29.92 32.15
N PHE A 199 3.40 -29.89 31.92
CA PHE A 199 4.11 -30.65 30.90
C PHE A 199 4.83 -31.86 31.52
N PRO A 200 4.92 -32.98 30.80
CA PRO A 200 5.75 -34.10 31.24
C PRO A 200 7.21 -33.68 31.42
N PRO A 201 7.96 -34.29 32.33
CA PRO A 201 9.38 -34.00 32.50
C PRO A 201 10.16 -34.11 31.17
N GLY A 202 10.88 -33.03 30.82
CA GLY A 202 11.72 -32.99 29.60
C GLY A 202 10.97 -32.61 28.30
N THR A 203 9.65 -32.31 28.31
CA THR A 203 8.88 -31.95 27.09
C THR A 203 8.56 -30.47 27.00
N ALA A 204 8.82 -29.66 28.04
CA ALA A 204 8.59 -28.23 28.01
C ALA A 204 9.68 -27.52 27.20
N HIS A 205 9.40 -27.29 25.91
CA HIS A 205 10.27 -26.55 24.99
C HIS A 205 9.74 -25.14 24.77
N PHE A 206 10.65 -24.22 24.41
CA PHE A 206 10.27 -22.86 24.02
C PHE A 206 10.28 -22.75 22.50
N TYR A 207 9.31 -22.03 21.93
CA TYR A 207 9.15 -21.74 20.52
C TYR A 207 9.01 -20.22 20.29
N PHE A 208 9.55 -19.39 21.20
CA PHE A 208 9.52 -17.94 21.07
C PHE A 208 10.22 -17.48 19.81
N GLU A 209 11.31 -18.14 19.42
CA GLU A 209 12.04 -17.84 18.19
C GLU A 209 11.19 -18.09 16.95
N ALA A 210 10.34 -19.12 16.92
CA ALA A 210 9.47 -19.40 15.80
C ALA A 210 8.49 -18.24 15.56
N ALA A 211 7.84 -17.73 16.61
CA ALA A 211 6.94 -16.58 16.51
C ALA A 211 7.67 -15.33 16.00
N ALA A 212 8.87 -15.04 16.53
CA ALA A 212 9.66 -13.88 16.15
C ALA A 212 10.19 -13.98 14.70
N VAL A 213 10.69 -15.15 14.30
CA VAL A 213 11.23 -15.39 12.94
C VAL A 213 10.13 -15.27 11.90
N ILE A 214 8.95 -15.84 12.13
CA ILE A 214 7.81 -15.74 11.20
C ILE A 214 7.49 -14.26 10.95
N VAL A 215 7.31 -13.46 12.00
CA VAL A 215 7.01 -12.02 11.87
C VAL A 215 8.14 -11.30 11.14
N SER A 216 9.40 -11.55 11.50
CA SER A 216 10.57 -10.87 10.93
C SER A 216 10.75 -11.18 9.44
N LEU A 217 10.59 -12.45 9.02
CA LEU A 217 10.72 -12.85 7.62
C LEU A 217 9.58 -12.29 6.77
N ILE A 218 8.35 -12.22 7.30
CA ILE A 218 7.24 -11.63 6.57
C ILE A 218 7.41 -10.11 6.44
N LEU A 219 7.88 -9.43 7.49
CA LEU A 219 8.23 -8.00 7.41
C LEU A 219 9.34 -7.75 6.38
N LEU A 220 10.38 -8.58 6.35
CA LEU A 220 11.43 -8.50 5.34
C LEU A 220 10.87 -8.69 3.93
N GLY A 221 10.02 -9.71 3.72
CA GLY A 221 9.35 -9.95 2.45
C GLY A 221 8.52 -8.74 2.00
N LYS A 222 7.75 -8.15 2.89
CA LYS A 222 6.95 -6.96 2.63
C LYS A 222 7.80 -5.72 2.32
N TRP A 223 8.91 -5.55 3.02
CA TRP A 223 9.84 -4.46 2.75
C TRP A 223 10.49 -4.61 1.37
N LEU A 224 10.93 -5.80 0.99
CA LEU A 224 11.48 -6.08 -0.34
C LEU A 224 10.44 -5.86 -1.43
N GLU A 225 9.19 -6.31 -1.23
CA GLU A 225 8.06 -6.08 -2.13
C GLU A 225 7.80 -4.59 -2.33
N GLY A 226 7.72 -3.81 -1.24
CA GLY A 226 7.51 -2.35 -1.28
C GLY A 226 8.64 -1.63 -2.03
N ARG A 227 9.90 -2.05 -1.80
CA ARG A 227 11.05 -1.48 -2.50
C ARG A 227 11.04 -1.79 -4.01
N ALA A 228 10.60 -2.97 -4.41
CA ALA A 228 10.46 -3.34 -5.82
C ALA A 228 9.35 -2.53 -6.50
N LYS A 229 8.19 -2.38 -5.86
CA LYS A 229 7.05 -1.59 -6.37
C LYS A 229 7.37 -0.09 -6.46
N GLY A 230 8.10 0.47 -5.51
CA GLY A 230 8.45 1.90 -5.48
C GLY A 230 9.23 2.40 -6.71
N ARG A 231 10.00 1.54 -7.37
CA ARG A 231 10.73 1.89 -8.60
C ARG A 231 9.79 2.16 -9.78
N THR A 232 8.69 1.46 -9.85
CA THR A 232 7.69 1.59 -10.93
C THR A 232 6.87 2.87 -10.78
N SER A 233 6.48 3.21 -9.55
CA SER A 233 5.74 4.45 -9.24
C SER A 233 6.58 5.72 -9.44
N ALA A 234 7.91 5.64 -9.37
CA ALA A 234 8.80 6.77 -9.61
C ALA A 234 8.75 7.27 -11.07
N ALA A 235 8.52 6.37 -12.03
CA ALA A 235 8.39 6.76 -13.45
C ALA A 235 7.13 7.59 -13.70
N ILE A 236 6.00 7.21 -13.09
CA ILE A 236 4.74 7.96 -13.19
C ILE A 236 4.87 9.34 -12.54
N ARG A 237 5.52 9.43 -11.38
CA ARG A 237 5.76 10.73 -10.73
C ARG A 237 6.54 11.68 -11.62
N ARG A 238 7.56 11.22 -12.30
CA ARG A 238 8.29 12.05 -13.27
C ARG A 238 7.40 12.61 -14.37
N LEU A 239 6.41 11.85 -14.84
CA LEU A 239 5.44 12.34 -15.82
C LEU A 239 4.52 13.41 -15.21
N VAL A 240 4.08 13.25 -13.95
CA VAL A 240 3.26 14.25 -13.24
C VAL A 240 4.06 15.54 -13.01
N GLU A 241 5.35 15.44 -12.67
CA GLU A 241 6.26 16.58 -12.46
C GLU A 241 6.49 17.41 -13.74
N LEU A 242 6.18 16.87 -14.93
CA LEU A 242 6.26 17.64 -16.18
C LEU A 242 5.20 18.74 -16.25
N ARG A 243 4.12 18.67 -15.47
CA ARG A 243 3.06 19.66 -15.44
C ARG A 243 3.48 20.85 -14.57
N PRO A 244 3.59 22.07 -15.13
CA PRO A 244 3.90 23.27 -14.34
C PRO A 244 2.74 23.60 -13.38
N GLN A 245 3.07 24.07 -12.19
CA GLN A 245 2.11 24.48 -11.15
C GLN A 245 1.41 25.80 -11.51
N THR A 246 2.15 26.69 -12.19
CA THR A 246 1.68 28.02 -12.60
C THR A 246 1.80 28.19 -14.11
N ALA A 247 0.96 29.01 -14.66
CA ALA A 247 0.99 29.39 -16.06
C ALA A 247 0.79 30.90 -16.20
N ARG A 248 1.38 31.46 -17.22
CA ARG A 248 1.19 32.87 -17.56
C ARG A 248 0.13 33.00 -18.64
N VAL A 249 -0.91 33.78 -18.35
CA VAL A 249 -2.03 34.04 -19.30
C VAL A 249 -2.12 35.50 -19.59
N VAL A 250 -2.60 35.82 -20.80
CA VAL A 250 -2.88 37.21 -21.21
C VAL A 250 -4.38 37.40 -21.19
N ARG A 251 -4.88 38.17 -20.21
CA ARG A 251 -6.29 38.56 -20.10
C ARG A 251 -6.40 40.09 -20.14
N GLU A 252 -7.27 40.62 -20.93
CA GLU A 252 -7.46 42.07 -21.08
C GLU A 252 -6.17 42.85 -21.39
N GLY A 253 -5.27 42.23 -22.17
CA GLY A 253 -3.98 42.84 -22.55
C GLY A 253 -2.93 42.86 -21.42
N ARG A 254 -3.16 42.21 -20.27
CA ARG A 254 -2.24 42.09 -19.16
C ARG A 254 -1.77 40.66 -19.00
N GLU A 255 -0.48 40.51 -18.73
CA GLU A 255 0.09 39.21 -18.34
C GLU A 255 -0.17 38.95 -16.85
N LEU A 256 -0.72 37.79 -16.54
CA LEU A 256 -1.06 37.34 -15.18
C LEU A 256 -0.50 35.94 -14.98
N ASP A 257 0.24 35.76 -13.89
CA ASP A 257 0.66 34.43 -13.44
C ASP A 257 -0.47 33.82 -12.59
N ILE A 258 -1.03 32.72 -13.06
CA ILE A 258 -2.14 32.03 -12.40
C ILE A 258 -1.80 30.54 -12.15
N PRO A 259 -2.39 29.89 -11.16
CA PRO A 259 -2.32 28.44 -11.05
C PRO A 259 -2.81 27.77 -12.35
N THR A 260 -2.14 26.73 -12.81
CA THR A 260 -2.51 26.01 -14.05
C THR A 260 -3.96 25.54 -14.05
N GLN A 261 -4.51 25.25 -12.87
CA GLN A 261 -5.91 24.86 -12.68
C GLN A 261 -6.92 25.99 -12.95
N ALA A 262 -6.49 27.23 -12.88
CA ALA A 262 -7.32 28.42 -13.11
C ALA A 262 -7.37 28.87 -14.59
N ILE A 263 -6.71 28.13 -15.49
CA ILE A 263 -6.80 28.34 -16.95
C ILE A 263 -8.19 27.90 -17.41
N VAL A 264 -8.83 28.70 -18.28
CA VAL A 264 -10.09 28.37 -18.92
C VAL A 264 -9.89 28.14 -20.42
N LEU A 265 -10.80 27.36 -21.02
CA LEU A 265 -10.78 27.15 -22.48
C LEU A 265 -10.82 28.47 -23.24
N GLY A 266 -9.89 28.63 -24.20
CA GLY A 266 -9.75 29.84 -24.98
C GLY A 266 -8.87 30.91 -24.37
N ASP A 267 -8.31 30.71 -23.17
CA ASP A 267 -7.27 31.60 -22.61
C ASP A 267 -6.06 31.66 -23.56
N LEU A 268 -5.51 32.85 -23.73
CA LEU A 268 -4.24 33.05 -24.40
C LEU A 268 -3.09 32.83 -23.37
N VAL A 269 -2.39 31.73 -23.53
CA VAL A 269 -1.29 31.33 -22.63
C VAL A 269 0.03 31.71 -23.27
N LEU A 270 0.94 32.20 -22.47
CA LEU A 270 2.29 32.61 -22.85
C LEU A 270 3.31 31.60 -22.31
N ALA A 271 4.18 31.08 -23.19
CA ALA A 271 5.33 30.30 -22.80
C ALA A 271 6.62 30.98 -23.26
N ARG A 272 7.52 31.28 -22.33
CA ARG A 272 8.84 31.85 -22.61
C ARG A 272 9.88 30.75 -22.84
N PRO A 273 11.04 31.08 -23.42
CA PRO A 273 12.15 30.15 -23.54
C PRO A 273 12.53 29.53 -22.17
N GLY A 274 12.67 28.19 -22.14
CA GLY A 274 12.94 27.44 -20.93
C GLY A 274 11.72 27.13 -20.05
N GLU A 275 10.52 27.63 -20.38
CA GLU A 275 9.28 27.31 -19.67
C GLU A 275 8.59 26.08 -20.27
N ARG A 276 7.94 25.29 -19.40
CA ARG A 276 7.08 24.19 -19.84
C ARG A 276 5.71 24.69 -20.22
N ILE A 277 5.15 24.12 -21.28
CA ILE A 277 3.81 24.40 -21.76
C ILE A 277 2.79 23.85 -20.78
N ALA A 278 1.91 24.74 -20.28
CA ALA A 278 1.05 24.43 -19.14
C ALA A 278 -0.16 23.55 -19.49
N THR A 279 -0.65 23.66 -20.75
CA THR A 279 -1.85 22.97 -21.23
C THR A 279 -1.80 22.77 -22.73
N ASP A 280 -2.65 21.91 -23.28
CA ASP A 280 -2.72 21.72 -24.72
C ASP A 280 -3.35 22.96 -25.38
N GLY A 281 -2.80 23.35 -26.53
CA GLY A 281 -3.26 24.54 -27.24
C GLY A 281 -2.85 24.59 -28.69
N GLU A 282 -3.24 25.66 -29.34
CA GLU A 282 -2.86 26.00 -30.72
C GLU A 282 -2.14 27.34 -30.73
N VAL A 283 -0.95 27.37 -31.33
CA VAL A 283 -0.13 28.58 -31.41
C VAL A 283 -0.84 29.66 -32.24
N GLU A 284 -1.04 30.82 -31.65
CA GLU A 284 -1.64 31.98 -32.29
C GLU A 284 -0.56 32.95 -32.82
N ARG A 285 0.53 33.13 -32.04
CA ARG A 285 1.65 34.01 -32.38
C ARG A 285 2.97 33.49 -31.83
N GLY A 286 4.04 33.81 -32.52
CA GLY A 286 5.40 33.43 -32.15
C GLY A 286 5.89 32.20 -32.92
N GLU A 287 7.18 32.02 -32.89
CA GLU A 287 7.88 30.86 -33.46
C GLU A 287 8.92 30.37 -32.46
N SER A 288 9.01 29.07 -32.26
CA SER A 288 9.99 28.47 -31.37
C SER A 288 10.30 27.02 -31.76
N TRP A 289 11.36 26.51 -31.19
CA TRP A 289 11.64 25.07 -31.13
C TRP A 289 11.11 24.54 -29.81
N VAL A 290 10.32 23.46 -29.88
CA VAL A 290 9.70 22.81 -28.72
C VAL A 290 10.22 21.40 -28.60
N ASP A 291 10.73 21.06 -27.43
CA ASP A 291 11.15 19.70 -27.09
C ASP A 291 9.93 18.89 -26.61
N GLU A 292 9.51 17.97 -27.44
CA GLU A 292 8.39 17.05 -27.21
C GLU A 292 8.88 15.64 -26.81
N SER A 293 10.18 15.46 -26.60
CA SER A 293 10.80 14.13 -26.37
C SER A 293 10.17 13.34 -25.23
N MET A 294 9.64 14.03 -24.22
CA MET A 294 8.95 13.41 -23.08
C MET A 294 7.59 12.80 -23.46
N LEU A 295 6.97 13.26 -24.54
CA LEU A 295 5.68 12.74 -25.03
C LEU A 295 5.84 11.81 -26.22
N THR A 296 6.71 12.16 -27.17
CA THR A 296 6.87 11.45 -28.45
C THR A 296 8.03 10.45 -28.42
N GLY A 297 9.03 10.66 -27.56
CA GLY A 297 10.28 9.91 -27.54
C GLY A 297 11.31 10.37 -28.57
N GLU A 298 10.97 11.33 -29.45
CA GLU A 298 11.89 11.88 -30.46
C GLU A 298 12.82 12.91 -29.82
N PRO A 299 14.18 12.75 -29.93
CA PRO A 299 15.11 13.62 -29.24
C PRO A 299 15.31 14.98 -29.89
N LEU A 300 14.85 15.17 -31.12
CA LEU A 300 15.02 16.42 -31.83
C LEU A 300 13.84 17.37 -31.56
N PRO A 301 14.11 18.63 -31.17
CA PRO A 301 13.05 19.63 -31.04
C PRO A 301 12.32 19.87 -32.37
N VAL A 302 11.03 20.16 -32.27
CA VAL A 302 10.15 20.41 -33.41
C VAL A 302 9.91 21.91 -33.56
N PRO A 303 10.02 22.48 -34.77
CA PRO A 303 9.65 23.89 -34.98
C PRO A 303 8.14 24.08 -34.87
N ARG A 304 7.72 25.07 -34.09
CA ARG A 304 6.33 25.44 -33.85
C ARG A 304 6.10 26.91 -34.18
N GLY A 305 5.02 27.17 -34.89
CA GLY A 305 4.58 28.50 -35.30
C GLY A 305 3.05 28.59 -35.37
N PRO A 306 2.48 29.71 -35.85
CA PRO A 306 1.04 29.91 -35.90
C PRO A 306 0.29 28.74 -36.56
N GLY A 307 -0.78 28.26 -35.89
CA GLY A 307 -1.54 27.08 -36.32
C GLY A 307 -0.93 25.75 -35.83
N GLY A 308 0.26 25.76 -35.23
CA GLY A 308 0.88 24.58 -34.62
C GLY A 308 0.17 24.16 -33.34
N LYS A 309 0.06 22.84 -33.12
CA LYS A 309 -0.55 22.29 -31.90
C LYS A 309 0.54 22.02 -30.87
N GLU A 310 0.29 22.45 -29.62
CA GLU A 310 1.16 22.26 -28.49
C GLU A 310 0.56 21.29 -27.50
N GLY A 311 1.42 20.44 -26.94
CA GLY A 311 1.05 19.52 -25.88
C GLY A 311 1.52 20.01 -24.50
N GLY A 312 0.66 19.97 -23.51
CA GLY A 312 1.01 20.28 -22.12
C GLY A 312 2.14 19.38 -21.60
N GLY A 313 3.12 19.97 -20.92
CA GLY A 313 4.32 19.27 -20.39
C GLY A 313 5.55 19.34 -21.28
N THR A 314 5.44 19.74 -22.56
CA THR A 314 6.57 19.97 -23.47
C THR A 314 7.38 21.20 -23.06
N LEU A 315 8.62 21.31 -23.50
CA LEU A 315 9.54 22.38 -23.12
C LEU A 315 9.77 23.34 -24.28
N ASN A 316 9.39 24.61 -24.11
CA ASN A 316 9.68 25.67 -25.05
C ASN A 316 11.16 26.07 -24.97
N GLN A 317 11.90 26.10 -26.10
CA GLN A 317 13.35 26.29 -26.07
C GLN A 317 13.81 27.71 -26.44
N THR A 318 13.37 28.26 -27.57
CA THR A 318 14.08 29.41 -28.16
C THR A 318 13.26 30.71 -28.23
N GLY A 319 12.01 30.64 -28.69
CA GLY A 319 11.16 31.79 -28.90
C GLY A 319 10.07 31.94 -27.85
N VAL A 320 9.33 33.02 -27.95
CA VAL A 320 8.12 33.23 -27.12
C VAL A 320 6.90 32.74 -27.90
N LEU A 321 6.12 31.85 -27.31
CA LEU A 321 4.90 31.32 -27.89
C LEU A 321 3.67 31.87 -27.17
N TYR A 322 2.71 32.34 -27.94
CA TYR A 322 1.36 32.64 -27.48
C TYR A 322 0.43 31.61 -28.10
N PHE A 323 -0.23 30.82 -27.28
CA PHE A 323 -1.09 29.74 -27.71
C PHE A 323 -2.44 29.81 -26.99
N ARG A 324 -3.50 29.44 -27.70
CA ARG A 324 -4.86 29.41 -27.18
C ARG A 324 -5.14 28.04 -26.58
N ALA A 325 -5.53 27.99 -25.32
CA ALA A 325 -5.84 26.74 -24.62
C ALA A 325 -7.03 26.01 -25.27
N THR A 326 -6.82 24.79 -25.74
CA THR A 326 -7.83 23.95 -26.40
C THR A 326 -8.29 22.78 -25.60
N ARG A 327 -7.47 22.28 -24.68
CA ARG A 327 -7.81 21.20 -23.73
C ARG A 327 -7.22 21.51 -22.37
N LEU A 328 -7.97 21.16 -21.30
CA LEU A 328 -7.61 21.50 -19.94
C LEU A 328 -7.65 20.26 -19.04
N GLY A 329 -6.89 20.31 -17.96
CA GLY A 329 -7.00 19.35 -16.85
C GLY A 329 -6.84 17.89 -17.27
N ALA A 330 -7.90 17.10 -17.11
CA ALA A 330 -7.93 15.67 -17.41
C ALA A 330 -7.97 15.36 -18.91
N ASP A 331 -8.33 16.32 -19.74
CA ASP A 331 -8.47 16.14 -21.20
C ASP A 331 -7.18 16.42 -21.96
N THR A 332 -6.12 16.90 -21.29
CA THR A 332 -4.80 17.09 -21.90
C THR A 332 -4.17 15.74 -22.28
N VAL A 333 -3.36 15.74 -23.35
CA VAL A 333 -2.65 14.55 -23.84
C VAL A 333 -1.80 13.92 -22.72
N LEU A 334 -1.07 14.74 -21.97
CA LEU A 334 -0.27 14.26 -20.85
C LEU A 334 -1.13 13.59 -19.77
N ALA A 335 -2.28 14.17 -19.42
CA ALA A 335 -3.19 13.58 -18.44
C ALA A 335 -3.80 12.25 -18.92
N GLN A 336 -4.09 12.13 -20.21
CA GLN A 336 -4.56 10.88 -20.81
C GLN A 336 -3.48 9.80 -20.81
N ILE A 337 -2.22 10.13 -21.09
CA ILE A 337 -1.09 9.21 -21.02
C ILE A 337 -0.91 8.72 -19.57
N ILE A 338 -0.90 9.62 -18.59
CA ILE A 338 -0.80 9.27 -17.17
C ILE A 338 -1.91 8.32 -16.77
N ARG A 339 -3.16 8.61 -17.16
CA ARG A 339 -4.32 7.75 -16.88
C ARG A 339 -4.16 6.36 -17.51
N MET A 340 -3.79 6.29 -18.79
CA MET A 340 -3.58 5.02 -19.50
C MET A 340 -2.50 4.16 -18.83
N VAL A 341 -1.39 4.77 -18.38
CA VAL A 341 -0.34 4.06 -17.64
C VAL A 341 -0.84 3.59 -16.28
N GLN A 342 -1.63 4.41 -15.58
CA GLN A 342 -2.24 4.04 -14.30
C GLN A 342 -3.24 2.88 -14.47
N GLU A 343 -4.08 2.91 -15.49
CA GLU A 343 -5.03 1.84 -15.81
C GLU A 343 -4.31 0.53 -16.16
N ALA A 344 -3.28 0.61 -17.00
CA ALA A 344 -2.46 -0.56 -17.36
C ALA A 344 -1.74 -1.17 -16.14
N GLN A 345 -1.37 -0.34 -15.15
CA GLN A 345 -0.78 -0.83 -13.90
C GLN A 345 -1.82 -1.31 -12.88
N ALA A 346 -3.09 -0.92 -13.03
CA ALA A 346 -4.17 -1.36 -12.16
C ALA A 346 -4.59 -2.80 -12.42
N GLU A 347 -4.35 -3.33 -13.61
CA GLU A 347 -4.65 -4.73 -13.92
C GLU A 347 -3.77 -5.65 -13.07
N LYS A 348 -4.43 -6.51 -12.28
CA LYS A 348 -3.74 -7.51 -11.45
C LYS A 348 -3.02 -8.51 -12.35
N PRO A 349 -1.71 -8.74 -12.16
CA PRO A 349 -1.03 -9.80 -12.88
C PRO A 349 -1.77 -11.14 -12.70
N PRO A 350 -1.98 -11.94 -13.75
CA PRO A 350 -2.71 -13.20 -13.66
C PRO A 350 -2.16 -14.15 -12.61
N ILE A 351 -0.85 -14.15 -12.38
CA ILE A 351 -0.19 -14.97 -11.37
C ILE A 351 -0.58 -14.55 -9.94
N GLN A 352 -0.80 -13.26 -9.70
CA GLN A 352 -1.24 -12.78 -8.39
C GLN A 352 -2.68 -13.20 -8.11
N ALA A 353 -3.58 -13.12 -9.09
CA ALA A 353 -4.96 -13.60 -8.98
C ALA A 353 -5.02 -15.12 -8.71
N LEU A 354 -4.09 -15.90 -9.29
CA LEU A 354 -3.97 -17.33 -9.02
C LEU A 354 -3.50 -17.59 -7.58
N ALA A 355 -2.48 -16.89 -7.11
CA ALA A 355 -1.97 -17.01 -5.74
C ALA A 355 -3.05 -16.67 -4.70
N ASP A 356 -3.86 -15.64 -4.94
CA ASP A 356 -4.98 -15.26 -4.08
C ASP A 356 -6.06 -16.36 -4.03
N ARG A 357 -6.39 -16.97 -5.17
CA ARG A 357 -7.36 -18.06 -5.23
C ARG A 357 -6.88 -19.30 -4.48
N ILE A 358 -5.58 -19.63 -4.61
CA ILE A 358 -4.97 -20.74 -3.87
C ILE A 358 -5.01 -20.43 -2.37
N ALA A 359 -4.59 -19.23 -1.96
CA ALA A 359 -4.58 -18.83 -0.55
C ALA A 359 -5.98 -18.86 0.08
N ALA A 360 -7.02 -18.47 -0.66
CA ALA A 360 -8.40 -18.46 -0.18
C ALA A 360 -8.94 -19.87 0.17
N VAL A 361 -8.39 -20.92 -0.41
CA VAL A 361 -8.74 -22.33 -0.10
C VAL A 361 -7.74 -22.92 0.88
N PHE A 362 -6.45 -22.68 0.65
CA PHE A 362 -5.37 -23.25 1.45
C PHE A 362 -5.42 -22.82 2.92
N VAL A 363 -5.61 -21.52 3.18
CA VAL A 363 -5.59 -20.98 4.56
C VAL A 363 -6.71 -21.58 5.41
N PRO A 364 -8.00 -21.56 4.99
CA PRO A 364 -9.05 -22.24 5.75
C PRO A 364 -8.83 -23.75 5.88
N GLY A 365 -8.29 -24.41 4.85
CA GLY A 365 -7.96 -25.83 4.88
C GLY A 365 -6.92 -26.17 5.94
N VAL A 366 -5.83 -25.42 6.01
CA VAL A 366 -4.79 -25.58 7.05
C VAL A 366 -5.35 -25.32 8.44
N MET A 367 -6.17 -24.28 8.61
CA MET A 367 -6.79 -23.96 9.90
C MET A 367 -7.74 -25.08 10.36
N ALA A 368 -8.57 -25.63 9.42
CA ALA A 368 -9.45 -26.73 9.72
C ALA A 368 -8.66 -27.99 10.11
N LEU A 369 -7.59 -28.30 9.37
CA LEU A 369 -6.71 -29.44 9.68
C LEU A 369 -6.04 -29.28 11.05
N ALA A 370 -5.53 -28.08 11.36
CA ALA A 370 -4.94 -27.79 12.67
C ALA A 370 -5.96 -27.98 13.80
N LEU A 371 -7.19 -27.48 13.61
CA LEU A 371 -8.27 -27.65 14.58
C LEU A 371 -8.65 -29.13 14.79
N VAL A 372 -8.77 -29.89 13.70
CA VAL A 372 -9.04 -31.33 13.75
C VAL A 372 -7.91 -32.07 14.48
N THR A 373 -6.66 -31.77 14.13
CA THR A 373 -5.48 -32.36 14.77
C THR A 373 -5.48 -32.07 16.27
N PHE A 374 -5.71 -30.81 16.65
CA PHE A 374 -5.83 -30.38 18.04
C PHE A 374 -6.94 -31.15 18.77
N ALA A 375 -8.13 -31.24 18.19
CA ALA A 375 -9.26 -31.94 18.79
C ALA A 375 -9.00 -33.45 18.93
N VAL A 376 -8.41 -34.10 17.94
CA VAL A 376 -8.06 -35.54 17.98
C VAL A 376 -7.07 -35.81 19.12
N TRP A 377 -6.00 -35.03 19.18
CA TRP A 377 -4.99 -35.23 20.24
C TRP A 377 -5.51 -34.88 21.64
N LEU A 378 -6.42 -33.92 21.75
CA LEU A 378 -7.07 -33.60 23.02
C LEU A 378 -7.98 -34.73 23.53
N LEU A 379 -8.67 -35.43 22.60
CA LEU A 379 -9.65 -36.47 22.94
C LEU A 379 -9.03 -37.87 23.06
N VAL A 380 -8.05 -38.19 22.22
CA VAL A 380 -7.50 -39.57 22.07
C VAL A 380 -6.00 -39.63 22.52
N GLY A 381 -5.35 -38.48 22.68
CA GLY A 381 -3.94 -38.41 23.06
C GLY A 381 -3.69 -39.01 24.46
N PRO A 382 -2.47 -39.59 24.70
CA PRO A 382 -2.10 -40.04 26.02
C PRO A 382 -2.06 -38.87 27.01
N ALA A 383 -2.35 -39.17 28.28
CA ALA A 383 -2.35 -38.12 29.30
C ALA A 383 -0.90 -37.66 29.65
N PRO A 384 -0.65 -36.35 29.75
CA PRO A 384 -1.56 -35.23 29.57
C PRO A 384 -1.76 -34.87 28.08
N ALA A 385 -3.00 -35.01 27.59
CA ALA A 385 -3.34 -34.86 26.17
C ALA A 385 -2.94 -33.51 25.58
N LEU A 386 -2.89 -32.44 26.37
CA LEU A 386 -2.55 -31.10 25.97
C LEU A 386 -1.13 -30.97 25.36
N ASN A 387 -0.22 -31.88 25.66
CA ASN A 387 1.16 -31.85 25.15
C ASN A 387 1.28 -32.36 23.72
N TYR A 388 0.28 -33.08 23.25
CA TYR A 388 0.26 -33.69 21.92
C TYR A 388 -0.74 -32.97 21.00
N ALA A 389 -1.64 -32.15 21.55
CA ALA A 389 -2.60 -31.35 20.83
C ALA A 389 -2.06 -29.97 20.43
#